data_98ed6bbb5b08623ac9f046f16dbd576e
#
_entry.id   98ed6bbb5b08623ac9f046f16dbd576e
#
_cell.length_a   1.000
_cell.length_b   1.000
_cell.length_c   1.000
_cell.angle_alpha   90.00
_cell.angle_beta   90.00
_cell.angle_gamma   90.00
#
_symmetry.space_group_name_H-M   'P 1'
#
loop_
_entity.id
_entity.type
_entity.pdbx_description
1 polymer ?
#
loop_
_entity_poly.entity_id
_entity_poly.type
_entity_poly.pdbx_seq_one_letter_code
_entity_poly.pdbx_strand_id
1 'polypeptide(L)'
;MAEYGFQSYPSMETILHFTDSSHLSLTDSIMINRQKSYIGNGMIEDQINKFLSPAHSFEDFVEKSQEVQSMALNFALNAHINKQPHCMGTLFWQLNDCWPGPSWSIIDYHQRPKKGYYTVKKAFADSK
;
A
#
# COMPACT_ATOMS: atom_id res chain seq x y z
N MET A 1 -4.16 7.34 17.84
CA MET A 1 -4.47 6.11 17.04
C MET A 1 -3.16 5.50 16.57
N ALA A 2 -2.97 4.21 16.78
CA ALA A 2 -1.74 3.52 16.47
C ALA A 2 -1.99 2.28 15.59
N GLU A 3 -1.08 2.06 14.67
CA GLU A 3 -0.98 0.90 13.77
C GLU A 3 -2.24 0.60 12.95
N TYR A 4 -2.33 1.24 11.80
CA TYR A 4 -3.34 0.98 10.77
C TYR A 4 -2.70 1.15 9.39
N GLY A 5 -3.20 0.42 8.43
CA GLY A 5 -2.73 0.51 7.04
C GLY A 5 -3.38 -0.52 6.14
N PHE A 6 -3.27 -0.29 4.85
CA PHE A 6 -3.63 -1.23 3.79
C PHE A 6 -2.37 -1.70 3.08
N GLN A 7 -2.37 -2.94 2.63
CA GLN A 7 -1.30 -3.45 1.78
C GLN A 7 -1.43 -2.88 0.36
N SER A 8 -0.27 -2.69 -0.27
CA SER A 8 -0.16 -2.43 -1.70
C SER A 8 1.07 -3.09 -2.28
N TYR A 9 1.09 -3.29 -3.59
CA TYR A 9 2.27 -3.75 -4.31
C TYR A 9 3.27 -2.60 -4.49
N PRO A 10 4.59 -2.89 -4.53
CA PRO A 10 5.59 -1.92 -4.96
C PRO A 10 5.44 -1.64 -6.45
N SER A 11 6.20 -0.68 -6.99
CA SER A 11 6.17 -0.37 -8.42
C SER A 11 6.58 -1.57 -9.28
N MET A 12 6.15 -1.59 -10.54
CA MET A 12 6.57 -2.61 -11.50
C MET A 12 8.09 -2.70 -11.62
N GLU A 13 8.78 -1.57 -11.54
CA GLU A 13 10.25 -1.53 -11.55
C GLU A 13 10.83 -2.34 -10.40
N THR A 14 10.32 -2.19 -9.18
CA THR A 14 10.74 -2.98 -8.02
C THR A 14 10.36 -4.45 -8.16
N ILE A 15 9.19 -4.77 -8.70
CA ILE A 15 8.74 -6.15 -8.94
C ILE A 15 9.70 -6.86 -9.89
N LEU A 16 10.10 -6.21 -10.97
CA LEU A 16 11.02 -6.78 -11.95
C LEU A 16 12.46 -6.96 -11.44
N HIS A 17 12.80 -6.45 -10.26
CA HIS A 17 14.07 -6.77 -9.57
C HIS A 17 14.08 -8.19 -8.97
N PHE A 18 12.93 -8.77 -8.63
CA PHE A 18 12.87 -10.10 -8.02
C PHE A 18 12.12 -11.14 -8.85
N THR A 19 11.57 -10.77 -9.99
CA THR A 19 10.88 -11.67 -10.92
C THR A 19 11.00 -11.16 -12.35
N ASP A 20 10.39 -11.87 -13.30
CA ASP A 20 10.31 -11.48 -14.70
C ASP A 20 8.85 -11.46 -15.19
N SER A 21 8.66 -11.10 -16.46
CA SER A 21 7.33 -10.95 -17.06
C SER A 21 6.52 -12.24 -17.14
N SER A 22 7.14 -13.41 -16.99
CA SER A 22 6.44 -14.70 -17.02
C SER A 22 5.78 -15.07 -15.68
N HIS A 23 6.12 -14.36 -14.60
CA HIS A 23 5.66 -14.62 -13.23
C HIS A 23 4.77 -13.50 -12.65
N LEU A 24 4.15 -12.69 -13.51
CA LEU A 24 3.28 -11.58 -13.08
C LEU A 24 1.85 -12.03 -12.81
N SER A 25 1.66 -12.79 -11.73
CA SER A 25 0.35 -13.26 -11.27
C SER A 25 0.27 -13.29 -9.76
N LEU A 26 -0.89 -12.98 -9.20
CA LEU A 26 -1.13 -13.00 -7.75
C LEU A 26 -0.99 -14.40 -7.13
N THR A 27 -1.15 -15.44 -7.93
CA THR A 27 -1.06 -16.85 -7.54
C THR A 27 0.30 -17.47 -7.84
N ASP A 28 1.21 -16.72 -8.45
CA ASP A 28 2.56 -17.19 -8.71
C ASP A 28 3.33 -17.41 -7.40
N SER A 29 4.14 -18.46 -7.35
CA SER A 29 4.89 -18.84 -6.15
C SER A 29 5.82 -17.74 -5.66
N ILE A 30 6.41 -16.95 -6.56
CA ILE A 30 7.28 -15.83 -6.22
C ILE A 30 6.46 -14.75 -5.49
N MET A 31 5.28 -14.39 -6.03
CA MET A 31 4.41 -13.40 -5.41
C MET A 31 3.86 -13.86 -4.06
N ILE A 32 3.51 -15.13 -3.93
CA ILE A 32 3.06 -15.73 -2.68
C ILE A 32 4.18 -15.70 -1.64
N ASN A 33 5.40 -16.08 -1.99
CA ASN A 33 6.54 -16.08 -1.08
C ASN A 33 6.97 -14.66 -0.63
N ARG A 34 6.67 -13.64 -1.42
CA ARG A 34 6.98 -12.24 -1.08
C ARG A 34 5.91 -11.58 -0.23
N GLN A 35 4.72 -12.17 -0.14
CA GLN A 35 3.60 -11.64 0.65
C GLN A 35 3.93 -11.70 2.15
N LYS A 36 3.71 -10.58 2.85
CA LYS A 36 3.99 -10.42 4.29
C LYS A 36 2.79 -10.74 5.17
N SER A 37 1.60 -10.86 4.58
CA SER A 37 0.36 -11.19 5.29
C SER A 37 0.00 -12.66 5.12
N TYR A 38 -0.35 -13.31 6.20
CA TYR A 38 -0.91 -14.68 6.17
C TYR A 38 -2.27 -14.75 5.45
N ILE A 39 -2.97 -13.62 5.28
CA ILE A 39 -4.26 -13.56 4.56
C ILE A 39 -4.03 -13.68 3.05
N GLY A 40 -2.88 -13.23 2.55
CA GLY A 40 -2.49 -13.39 1.15
C GLY A 40 -2.91 -12.24 0.23
N ASN A 41 -2.63 -12.45 -1.06
CA ASN A 41 -2.85 -11.43 -2.10
C ASN A 41 -4.34 -11.18 -2.42
N GLY A 42 -5.21 -12.13 -2.16
CA GLY A 42 -6.64 -12.00 -2.39
C GLY A 42 -7.28 -10.85 -1.61
N MET A 43 -6.77 -10.54 -0.41
CA MET A 43 -7.28 -9.39 0.34
C MET A 43 -7.04 -8.06 -0.39
N ILE A 44 -5.91 -7.92 -1.06
CA ILE A 44 -5.60 -6.69 -1.83
C ILE A 44 -6.58 -6.57 -3.00
N GLU A 45 -6.84 -7.68 -3.69
CA GLU A 45 -7.81 -7.75 -4.78
C GLU A 45 -9.23 -7.42 -4.31
N ASP A 46 -9.66 -7.98 -3.18
CA ASP A 46 -10.96 -7.67 -2.57
C ASP A 46 -11.10 -6.19 -2.21
N GLN A 47 -10.03 -5.58 -1.70
CA GLN A 47 -10.03 -4.16 -1.38
C GLN A 47 -10.14 -3.30 -2.64
N ILE A 48 -9.41 -3.64 -3.71
CA ILE A 48 -9.53 -2.96 -5.00
C ILE A 48 -10.97 -3.05 -5.50
N ASN A 49 -11.56 -4.23 -5.52
CA ASN A 49 -12.92 -4.46 -6.02
C ASN A 49 -14.02 -3.75 -5.20
N LYS A 50 -13.74 -3.41 -3.92
CA LYS A 50 -14.66 -2.64 -3.09
C LYS A 50 -14.65 -1.14 -3.39
N PHE A 51 -13.52 -0.59 -3.78
CA PHE A 51 -13.32 0.86 -3.89
C PHE A 51 -13.11 1.34 -5.33
N LEU A 52 -12.68 0.47 -6.23
CA LEU A 52 -12.39 0.75 -7.62
C LEU A 52 -13.01 -0.33 -8.53
N SER A 53 -12.92 -0.13 -9.85
CA SER A 53 -13.23 -1.18 -10.81
C SER A 53 -12.18 -2.31 -10.76
N PRO A 54 -12.55 -3.55 -11.10
CA PRO A 54 -11.60 -4.66 -11.19
C PRO A 54 -10.39 -4.32 -12.07
N ALA A 55 -9.24 -4.88 -11.74
CA ALA A 55 -8.02 -4.68 -12.52
C ALA A 55 -8.08 -5.45 -13.85
N HIS A 56 -7.57 -4.84 -14.92
CA HIS A 56 -7.55 -5.41 -16.27
C HIS A 56 -6.24 -6.13 -16.60
N SER A 57 -5.20 -5.88 -15.84
CA SER A 57 -3.87 -6.46 -15.97
C SER A 57 -3.15 -6.47 -14.63
N PHE A 58 -2.01 -7.16 -14.54
CA PHE A 58 -1.18 -7.13 -13.35
C PHE A 58 -0.64 -5.71 -13.05
N GLU A 59 -0.24 -4.98 -14.08
CA GLU A 59 0.22 -3.58 -13.93
C GLU A 59 -0.90 -2.68 -13.40
N ASP A 60 -2.11 -2.80 -13.95
CA ASP A 60 -3.29 -2.08 -13.46
C ASP A 60 -3.62 -2.47 -12.00
N PHE A 61 -3.45 -3.74 -11.65
CA PHE A 61 -3.60 -4.21 -10.28
C PHE A 61 -2.59 -3.53 -9.34
N VAL A 62 -1.33 -3.45 -9.73
CA VAL A 62 -0.28 -2.78 -8.94
C VAL A 62 -0.65 -1.31 -8.70
N GLU A 63 -1.02 -0.59 -9.74
CA GLU A 63 -1.43 0.81 -9.66
C GLU A 63 -2.65 1.00 -8.76
N LYS A 64 -3.68 0.19 -8.94
CA LYS A 64 -4.90 0.24 -8.13
C LYS A 64 -4.67 -0.13 -6.67
N SER A 65 -3.76 -1.07 -6.39
CA SER A 65 -3.39 -1.40 -5.02
C SER A 65 -2.79 -0.21 -4.27
N GLN A 66 -1.94 0.56 -4.93
CA GLN A 66 -1.37 1.79 -4.38
C GLN A 66 -2.43 2.91 -4.25
N GLU A 67 -3.37 3.00 -5.18
CA GLU A 67 -4.48 3.95 -5.12
C GLU A 67 -5.36 3.70 -3.90
N VAL A 68 -5.78 2.45 -3.69
CA VAL A 68 -6.60 2.07 -2.53
C VAL A 68 -5.86 2.32 -1.21
N GLN A 69 -4.57 1.99 -1.12
CA GLN A 69 -3.76 2.33 0.05
C GLN A 69 -3.74 3.83 0.30
N SER A 70 -3.53 4.63 -0.74
CA SER A 70 -3.52 6.09 -0.66
C SER A 70 -4.87 6.65 -0.17
N MET A 71 -5.98 6.15 -0.72
CA MET A 71 -7.34 6.55 -0.30
C MET A 71 -7.60 6.22 1.18
N ALA A 72 -7.23 5.01 1.62
CA ALA A 72 -7.42 4.57 2.99
C ALA A 72 -6.59 5.41 3.98
N LEU A 73 -5.33 5.69 3.66
CA LEU A 73 -4.46 6.54 4.47
C LEU A 73 -5.00 7.98 4.53
N ASN A 74 -5.45 8.54 3.40
CA ASN A 74 -6.04 9.88 3.37
C ASN A 74 -7.27 9.97 4.27
N PHE A 75 -8.16 9.00 4.19
CA PHE A 75 -9.36 8.96 5.02
C PHE A 75 -9.01 8.90 6.52
N ALA A 76 -8.13 7.97 6.91
CA ALA A 76 -7.75 7.77 8.31
C ALA A 76 -7.02 8.99 8.88
N LEU A 77 -6.02 9.53 8.17
CA LEU A 77 -5.25 10.68 8.60
C LEU A 77 -6.14 11.92 8.80
N ASN A 78 -7.00 12.22 7.83
CA ASN A 78 -7.91 13.35 7.96
C ASN A 78 -8.91 13.17 9.10
N ALA A 79 -9.43 11.96 9.30
CA ALA A 79 -10.32 11.67 10.42
C ALA A 79 -9.64 11.91 11.78
N HIS A 80 -8.36 11.51 11.92
CA HIS A 80 -7.59 11.72 13.15
C HIS A 80 -7.24 13.19 13.36
N ILE A 81 -6.79 13.89 12.32
CA ILE A 81 -6.45 15.33 12.38
C ILE A 81 -7.69 16.15 12.77
N ASN A 82 -8.85 15.85 12.19
CA ASN A 82 -10.11 16.54 12.49
C ASN A 82 -10.65 16.25 13.90
N LYS A 83 -10.07 15.28 14.61
CA LYS A 83 -10.44 14.96 16.01
C LYS A 83 -9.55 15.65 17.05
N GLN A 84 -8.68 16.56 16.64
CA GLN A 84 -7.92 17.37 17.60
C GLN A 84 -8.86 18.27 18.40
N PRO A 85 -8.61 18.51 19.69
CA PRO A 85 -7.50 18.02 20.51
C PRO A 85 -7.72 16.62 21.12
N HIS A 86 -8.82 15.95 20.83
CA HIS A 86 -9.11 14.62 21.39
C HIS A 86 -8.11 13.56 20.85
N CYS A 87 -7.80 13.59 19.56
CA CYS A 87 -6.78 12.75 18.95
C CYS A 87 -5.54 13.60 18.60
N MET A 88 -4.49 13.50 19.43
CA MET A 88 -3.28 14.31 19.28
C MET A 88 -2.15 13.61 18.52
N GLY A 89 -2.36 12.38 18.06
CA GLY A 89 -1.35 11.65 17.31
C GLY A 89 -1.91 10.49 16.51
N THR A 90 -1.21 10.12 15.46
CA THR A 90 -1.55 9.01 14.59
C THR A 90 -0.29 8.32 14.09
N LEU A 91 -0.28 6.99 14.14
CA LEU A 91 0.84 6.14 13.73
C LEU A 91 0.33 5.13 12.70
N PHE A 92 0.65 5.35 11.44
CA PHE A 92 0.32 4.38 10.40
C PHE A 92 1.38 3.29 10.31
N TRP A 93 0.98 2.12 9.87
CA TRP A 93 1.83 1.00 9.55
C TRP A 93 1.82 0.78 8.04
N GLN A 94 2.95 0.93 7.32
CA GLN A 94 4.29 1.22 7.84
C GLN A 94 5.09 2.11 6.87
N LEU A 95 6.24 2.60 7.30
CA LEU A 95 7.05 3.51 6.48
C LEU A 95 7.72 2.81 5.31
N ASN A 96 8.50 1.73 5.58
CA ASN A 96 9.35 1.06 4.59
C ASN A 96 9.36 -0.46 4.76
N ASP A 97 10.09 -1.15 3.90
CA ASP A 97 10.15 -2.61 3.82
C ASP A 97 11.50 -3.19 4.23
N CYS A 98 11.47 -4.43 4.75
CA CYS A 98 12.65 -5.25 5.05
C CYS A 98 13.02 -6.25 3.93
N TRP A 99 12.12 -6.51 2.97
CA TRP A 99 12.37 -7.20 1.70
C TRP A 99 11.36 -6.73 0.64
N PRO A 100 11.69 -6.81 -0.68
CA PRO A 100 10.77 -6.34 -1.71
C PRO A 100 9.56 -7.27 -1.85
N GLY A 101 8.38 -6.69 -1.97
CA GLY A 101 7.11 -7.41 -2.12
C GLY A 101 5.90 -6.59 -1.69
N PRO A 102 4.69 -7.17 -1.74
CA PRO A 102 3.49 -6.52 -1.25
C PRO A 102 3.55 -6.30 0.27
N SER A 103 3.18 -5.12 0.71
CA SER A 103 3.24 -4.74 2.12
C SER A 103 2.42 -3.48 2.43
N TRP A 104 2.34 -3.15 3.70
CA TRP A 104 1.72 -1.91 4.22
C TRP A 104 2.63 -0.67 4.06
N SER A 105 3.86 -0.83 3.54
CA SER A 105 4.82 0.25 3.38
C SER A 105 4.33 1.33 2.41
N ILE A 106 4.74 2.58 2.65
CA ILE A 106 4.53 3.71 1.73
C ILE A 106 5.80 4.03 0.93
N ILE A 107 6.93 3.48 1.34
CA ILE A 107 8.21 3.49 0.61
C ILE A 107 8.65 2.03 0.46
N ASP A 108 8.91 1.58 -0.76
CA ASP A 108 9.31 0.20 -1.00
C ASP A 108 10.76 -0.12 -0.58
N TYR A 109 11.15 -1.39 -0.68
CA TYR A 109 12.49 -1.85 -0.29
C TYR A 109 13.63 -1.14 -1.04
N HIS A 110 13.41 -0.75 -2.29
CA HIS A 110 14.39 0.00 -3.10
C HIS A 110 14.27 1.52 -2.93
N GLN A 111 13.60 1.98 -1.86
CA GLN A 111 13.43 3.39 -1.50
C GLN A 111 12.60 4.19 -2.52
N ARG A 112 11.76 3.53 -3.31
CA ARG A 112 10.82 4.19 -4.21
C ARG A 112 9.53 4.53 -3.46
N PRO A 113 9.09 5.79 -3.48
CA PRO A 113 7.82 6.17 -2.85
C PRO A 113 6.63 5.60 -3.62
N LYS A 114 5.68 5.04 -2.89
CA LYS A 114 4.36 4.66 -3.41
C LYS A 114 3.39 5.86 -3.36
N LYS A 115 2.20 5.74 -3.93
CA LYS A 115 1.18 6.81 -3.87
C LYS A 115 0.85 7.23 -2.44
N GLY A 116 0.79 6.28 -1.50
CA GLY A 116 0.55 6.54 -0.08
C GLY A 116 1.58 7.46 0.58
N TYR A 117 2.83 7.47 0.12
CA TYR A 117 3.86 8.38 0.63
C TYR A 117 3.47 9.85 0.44
N TYR A 118 3.02 10.21 -0.75
CA TYR A 118 2.64 11.60 -1.05
C TYR A 118 1.40 12.03 -0.28
N THR A 119 0.47 11.10 -0.07
CA THR A 119 -0.73 11.31 0.75
C THR A 119 -0.38 11.60 2.20
N VAL A 120 0.48 10.78 2.80
CA VAL A 120 0.95 10.97 4.19
C VAL A 120 1.73 12.27 4.34
N LYS A 121 2.66 12.53 3.41
CA LYS A 121 3.44 13.78 3.38
C LYS A 121 2.55 15.02 3.36
N LYS A 122 1.52 15.01 2.50
CA LYS A 122 0.58 16.12 2.41
C LYS A 122 -0.23 16.29 3.69
N ALA A 123 -0.79 15.21 4.22
CA ALA A 123 -1.61 15.26 5.43
C ALA A 123 -0.85 15.82 6.63
N PHE A 124 0.41 15.41 6.82
CA PHE A 124 1.24 15.93 7.92
C PHE A 124 1.73 17.36 7.67
N ALA A 125 1.95 17.78 6.44
CA ALA A 125 2.29 19.16 6.13
C ALA A 125 1.12 20.12 6.38
N ASP A 126 -0.11 19.68 6.14
CA ASP A 126 -1.33 20.47 6.31
C ASP A 126 -1.84 20.46 7.76
N SER A 127 -1.39 19.52 8.61
CA SER A 127 -1.71 19.47 10.03
C SER A 127 -0.89 20.52 10.79
N LYS A 128 -1.54 21.53 11.31
CA LYS A 128 -0.92 22.57 12.14
C LYS A 128 -1.43 22.51 13.57
#